data_94588d8d633b2b3a9c0e1b97d205eed6
#
_entry.id   94588d8d633b2b3a9c0e1b97d205eed6
#
_cell.length_a   1.000
_cell.length_b   1.000
_cell.length_c   1.000
_cell.angle_alpha   90.00
_cell.angle_beta   90.00
_cell.angle_gamma   90.00
#
_symmetry.space_group_name_H-M   'P 1'
#
loop_
_entity.id
_entity.type
_entity.pdbx_description
1 polymer ?
#
loop_
_entity_poly.entity_id
_entity_poly.type
_entity_poly.pdbx_seq_one_letter_code
_entity_poly.pdbx_strand_id
1 'polypeptide(L)'
;MVLERSVEDRIAESMYPAGITKGVADKAVRRWFTKGVKAPDLAEKARITENYLLYIPFWRFIAQGKAVGCGYSEYREASGNLLRNVFEELIDEEFVWTECACDTGKYGIHELWLEPGGEVPYVPGSVAVMDAGGSAAEASTRGREAIHAMIREKMAKRIQNVTLDKTFLIPKVFELVYVPIWIVHYTYGSGHFTVIVDGVRGEILGGTSPAN
;
A
#
# COMPACT_ATOMS: atom_id res chain seq x y z
N MET A 1 -7.57 -37.25 -1.88
CA MET A 1 -6.58 -36.79 -0.87
C MET A 1 -5.57 -35.94 -1.62
N VAL A 2 -5.88 -34.66 -1.80
CA VAL A 2 -4.96 -33.68 -2.42
C VAL A 2 -4.04 -33.24 -1.30
N LEU A 3 -2.75 -33.56 -1.44
CA LEU A 3 -1.69 -33.08 -0.54
C LEU A 3 -1.71 -31.55 -0.56
N GLU A 4 -2.17 -30.93 0.52
CA GLU A 4 -1.83 -29.55 0.85
C GLU A 4 -0.30 -29.51 0.97
N ARG A 5 0.36 -29.08 -0.09
CA ARG A 5 1.76 -28.67 -0.02
C ARG A 5 1.80 -27.47 0.92
N SER A 6 2.55 -27.62 1.99
CA SER A 6 2.77 -26.59 3.00
C SER A 6 3.27 -25.32 2.31
N VAL A 7 2.64 -24.19 2.64
CA VAL A 7 2.96 -22.84 2.14
C VAL A 7 4.38 -22.37 2.59
N GLU A 8 5.16 -23.24 3.22
CA GLU A 8 6.54 -22.99 3.62
C GLU A 8 7.58 -23.15 2.49
N ASP A 9 7.16 -23.54 1.27
CA ASP A 9 8.06 -23.59 0.12
C ASP A 9 8.34 -22.15 -0.36
N ARG A 10 9.44 -21.58 0.20
CA ARG A 10 10.15 -20.36 -0.18
C ARG A 10 9.26 -19.28 -0.75
N ILE A 11 8.86 -18.36 0.14
CA ILE A 11 8.26 -17.10 -0.26
C ILE A 11 9.22 -16.43 -1.24
N ALA A 12 8.70 -16.05 -2.40
CA ALA A 12 9.48 -15.30 -3.37
C ALA A 12 9.83 -13.94 -2.77
N GLU A 13 11.08 -13.54 -2.95
CA GLU A 13 11.57 -12.23 -2.54
C GLU A 13 11.96 -11.43 -3.77
N SER A 14 11.37 -10.25 -3.90
CA SER A 14 11.64 -9.33 -5.00
C SER A 14 11.94 -7.92 -4.47
N MET A 15 12.48 -7.05 -5.32
CA MET A 15 12.74 -5.67 -4.96
C MET A 15 12.47 -4.73 -6.14
N TYR A 16 12.01 -3.53 -5.86
CA TYR A 16 12.00 -2.46 -6.85
C TYR A 16 13.39 -1.82 -6.93
N PRO A 17 13.95 -1.63 -8.11
CA PRO A 17 15.14 -0.82 -8.27
C PRO A 17 14.89 0.63 -7.84
N ALA A 18 15.87 1.26 -7.21
CA ALA A 18 15.77 2.69 -6.92
C ALA A 18 15.73 3.49 -8.23
N GLY A 19 14.62 4.19 -8.47
CA GLY A 19 14.40 5.00 -9.67
C GLY A 19 14.99 6.40 -9.57
N ILE A 20 15.27 6.87 -8.34
CA ILE A 20 15.79 8.21 -8.08
C ILE A 20 17.11 8.18 -7.31
N THR A 21 17.92 9.22 -7.53
CA THR A 21 19.18 9.42 -6.79
C THR A 21 18.96 10.25 -5.51
N LYS A 22 19.96 10.23 -4.63
CA LYS A 22 20.02 11.09 -3.44
C LYS A 22 19.73 12.56 -3.74
N GLY A 23 20.32 13.11 -4.80
CA GLY A 23 20.13 14.51 -5.17
C GLY A 23 18.71 14.82 -5.65
N VAL A 24 17.99 13.84 -6.20
CA VAL A 24 16.56 13.98 -6.56
C VAL A 24 15.71 13.98 -5.30
N ALA A 25 15.99 13.08 -4.35
CA ALA A 25 15.32 13.04 -3.05
C ALA A 25 15.50 14.36 -2.28
N ASP A 26 16.73 14.91 -2.22
CA ASP A 26 17.00 16.22 -1.61
C ASP A 26 16.20 17.35 -2.24
N LYS A 27 16.08 17.37 -3.57
CA LYS A 27 15.26 18.36 -4.29
C LYS A 27 13.78 18.20 -3.99
N ALA A 28 13.28 16.98 -3.88
CA ALA A 28 11.90 16.71 -3.50
C ALA A 28 11.59 17.26 -2.11
N VAL A 29 12.47 17.01 -1.13
CA VAL A 29 12.33 17.52 0.24
C VAL A 29 12.40 19.05 0.30
N ARG A 30 13.33 19.69 -0.40
CA ARG A 30 13.41 21.17 -0.48
C ARG A 30 12.14 21.77 -1.09
N ARG A 31 11.57 21.15 -2.10
CA ARG A 31 10.29 21.56 -2.68
C ARG A 31 9.12 21.32 -1.70
N TRP A 32 9.19 20.27 -0.88
CA TRP A 32 8.20 20.00 0.14
C TRP A 32 8.24 21.06 1.26
N PHE A 33 9.40 21.63 1.62
CA PHE A 33 9.50 22.73 2.58
C PHE A 33 8.69 23.97 2.18
N THR A 34 8.45 24.20 0.89
CA THR A 34 7.70 25.36 0.37
C THR A 34 6.20 25.11 0.23
N LYS A 35 5.71 23.88 0.52
CA LYS A 35 4.30 23.53 0.31
C LYS A 35 3.56 23.33 1.63
N GLY A 36 2.28 23.71 1.64
CA GLY A 36 1.36 23.46 2.76
C GLY A 36 1.56 24.42 3.93
N VAL A 37 0.90 24.11 5.06
CA VAL A 37 0.97 24.91 6.29
C VAL A 37 2.20 24.48 7.08
N LYS A 38 3.28 25.21 6.95
CA LYS A 38 4.56 25.00 7.63
C LYS A 38 5.15 26.35 8.09
N ALA A 39 6.18 26.31 8.91
CA ALA A 39 6.88 27.53 9.30
C ALA A 39 7.30 28.35 8.06
N PRO A 40 7.03 29.65 8.01
CA PRO A 40 7.21 30.48 6.80
C PRO A 40 8.63 30.52 6.26
N ASP A 41 9.61 30.39 7.13
CA ASP A 41 11.03 30.43 6.84
C ASP A 41 11.70 29.03 6.80
N LEU A 42 10.90 27.96 6.80
CA LEU A 42 11.41 26.59 6.78
C LEU A 42 12.33 26.35 5.59
N ALA A 43 11.94 26.81 4.42
CA ALA A 43 12.72 26.60 3.19
C ALA A 43 14.12 27.27 3.25
N GLU A 44 14.26 28.36 4.00
CA GLU A 44 15.51 29.11 4.13
C GLU A 44 16.39 28.54 5.24
N LYS A 45 15.77 28.19 6.36
CA LYS A 45 16.49 27.82 7.60
C LYS A 45 16.71 26.32 7.80
N ALA A 46 15.90 25.48 7.15
CA ALA A 46 16.07 24.04 7.26
C ALA A 46 17.39 23.57 6.67
N ARG A 47 18.06 22.67 7.37
CA ARG A 47 19.31 22.05 6.92
C ARG A 47 19.14 20.53 6.90
N ILE A 48 19.27 19.93 5.71
CA ILE A 48 19.35 18.48 5.57
C ILE A 48 20.63 18.02 6.23
N THR A 49 20.52 17.15 7.22
CA THR A 49 21.64 16.63 8.01
C THR A 49 22.05 15.26 7.53
N GLU A 50 21.09 14.43 7.13
CA GLU A 50 21.35 13.08 6.70
C GLU A 50 20.35 12.68 5.62
N ASN A 51 20.79 11.86 4.66
CA ASN A 51 19.96 11.31 3.62
C ASN A 51 20.53 9.95 3.20
N TYR A 52 19.76 8.89 3.40
CA TYR A 52 20.14 7.51 3.07
C TYR A 52 18.98 6.72 2.47
N LEU A 53 19.34 5.75 1.64
CA LEU A 53 18.41 4.81 1.03
C LEU A 53 18.28 3.58 1.92
N LEU A 54 17.04 3.21 2.21
CA LEU A 54 16.69 2.02 2.97
C LEU A 54 15.60 1.26 2.22
N TYR A 55 15.71 -0.04 2.15
CA TYR A 55 14.67 -0.88 1.58
C TYR A 55 13.76 -1.40 2.68
N ILE A 56 12.46 -1.14 2.52
CA ILE A 56 11.42 -1.54 3.47
C ILE A 56 10.67 -2.73 2.90
N PRO A 57 10.55 -3.85 3.64
CA PRO A 57 9.83 -5.03 3.19
C PRO A 57 8.31 -4.82 3.29
N PHE A 58 7.59 -5.26 2.26
CA PHE A 58 6.13 -5.30 2.19
C PHE A 58 5.66 -6.70 1.83
N TRP A 59 4.67 -7.20 2.52
CA TRP A 59 3.89 -8.33 2.04
C TRP A 59 3.02 -7.88 0.88
N ARG A 60 3.02 -8.64 -0.23
CA ARG A 60 2.15 -8.42 -1.36
C ARG A 60 1.37 -9.70 -1.67
N PHE A 61 0.04 -9.57 -1.71
CA PHE A 61 -0.85 -10.66 -2.07
C PHE A 61 -1.68 -10.26 -3.28
N ILE A 62 -1.57 -11.02 -4.36
CA ILE A 62 -2.31 -10.82 -5.60
C ILE A 62 -3.23 -12.01 -5.80
N ALA A 63 -4.51 -11.76 -6.04
CA ALA A 63 -5.48 -12.79 -6.29
C ALA A 63 -6.51 -12.35 -7.33
N GLN A 64 -7.00 -13.31 -8.14
CA GLN A 64 -8.21 -13.12 -8.92
C GLN A 64 -9.40 -13.27 -7.97
N GLY A 65 -10.15 -12.20 -7.78
CA GLY A 65 -11.39 -12.20 -7.01
C GLY A 65 -12.58 -12.42 -7.92
N LYS A 66 -13.39 -13.42 -7.62
CA LYS A 66 -14.66 -13.69 -8.31
C LYS A 66 -15.80 -13.63 -7.31
N ALA A 67 -16.82 -12.85 -7.62
CA ALA A 67 -18.00 -12.75 -6.77
C ALA A 67 -19.25 -12.56 -7.60
N VAL A 68 -20.33 -13.16 -7.13
CA VAL A 68 -21.70 -12.91 -7.63
C VAL A 68 -22.47 -12.28 -6.48
N GLY A 69 -23.09 -11.15 -6.74
CA GLY A 69 -23.93 -10.45 -5.78
C GLY A 69 -25.29 -10.16 -6.40
N CYS A 70 -26.34 -10.34 -5.60
CA CYS A 70 -27.68 -9.92 -5.93
C CYS A 70 -28.06 -8.73 -5.03
N GLY A 71 -28.76 -7.78 -5.59
CA GLY A 71 -29.24 -6.63 -4.86
C GLY A 71 -30.49 -6.06 -5.48
N TYR A 72 -31.09 -5.04 -4.85
CA TYR A 72 -32.23 -4.36 -5.42
C TYR A 72 -32.17 -2.86 -5.12
N SER A 73 -32.72 -2.08 -6.03
CA SER A 73 -33.06 -0.67 -5.77
C SER A 73 -34.55 -0.51 -5.57
N GLU A 74 -34.93 0.37 -4.67
CA GLU A 74 -36.32 0.72 -4.44
C GLU A 74 -36.61 2.11 -5.03
N TYR A 75 -37.73 2.22 -5.74
CA TYR A 75 -38.22 3.51 -6.21
C TYR A 75 -39.74 3.59 -6.04
N ARG A 76 -40.26 4.79 -5.86
CA ARG A 76 -41.70 5.03 -5.79
C ARG A 76 -42.20 5.51 -7.13
N GLU A 77 -43.25 4.87 -7.63
CA GLU A 77 -44.01 5.39 -8.76
C GLU A 77 -44.84 6.63 -8.38
N ALA A 78 -45.29 7.34 -9.40
CA ALA A 78 -46.23 8.46 -9.20
C ALA A 78 -47.54 8.04 -8.51
N SER A 79 -47.93 6.76 -8.63
CA SER A 79 -49.06 6.13 -7.95
C SER A 79 -48.83 5.93 -6.41
N GLY A 80 -47.59 6.14 -5.94
CA GLY A 80 -47.18 5.91 -4.55
C GLY A 80 -46.73 4.48 -4.25
N ASN A 81 -46.81 3.57 -5.21
CA ASN A 81 -46.37 2.19 -5.06
C ASN A 81 -44.85 2.11 -4.98
N LEU A 82 -44.34 1.28 -4.05
CA LEU A 82 -42.93 0.96 -3.95
C LEU A 82 -42.60 -0.22 -4.87
N LEU A 83 -41.74 0.01 -5.82
CA LEU A 83 -41.24 -1.01 -6.73
C LEU A 83 -39.80 -1.37 -6.41
N ARG A 84 -39.40 -2.61 -6.73
CA ARG A 84 -38.04 -3.12 -6.57
C ARG A 84 -37.51 -3.59 -7.92
N ASN A 85 -36.39 -3.05 -8.33
CA ASN A 85 -35.59 -3.63 -9.42
C ASN A 85 -34.52 -4.51 -8.80
N VAL A 86 -34.47 -5.77 -9.21
CA VAL A 86 -33.44 -6.74 -8.82
C VAL A 86 -32.31 -6.68 -9.83
N PHE A 87 -31.08 -6.66 -9.34
CA PHE A 87 -29.86 -6.67 -10.13
C PHE A 87 -28.98 -7.82 -9.71
N GLU A 88 -28.33 -8.42 -10.69
CA GLU A 88 -27.20 -9.33 -10.49
C GLU A 88 -25.93 -8.61 -10.95
N GLU A 89 -24.88 -8.71 -10.17
CA GLU A 89 -23.59 -8.11 -10.49
C GLU A 89 -22.49 -9.16 -10.34
N LEU A 90 -21.60 -9.19 -11.31
CA LEU A 90 -20.44 -10.08 -11.33
C LEU A 90 -19.18 -9.26 -11.16
N ILE A 91 -18.30 -9.71 -10.27
CA ILE A 91 -16.91 -9.28 -10.18
C ILE A 91 -16.04 -10.45 -10.64
N ASP A 92 -15.13 -10.17 -11.58
CA ASP A 92 -14.07 -11.08 -12.01
C ASP A 92 -12.84 -10.23 -12.34
N GLU A 93 -12.07 -9.87 -11.29
CA GLU A 93 -10.98 -8.91 -11.41
C GLU A 93 -9.80 -9.32 -10.54
N GLU A 94 -8.63 -8.80 -10.88
CA GLU A 94 -7.44 -8.94 -10.06
C GLU A 94 -7.43 -7.89 -8.94
N PHE A 95 -7.12 -8.34 -7.74
CA PHE A 95 -6.95 -7.53 -6.55
C PHE A 95 -5.53 -7.63 -6.04
N VAL A 96 -4.98 -6.51 -5.63
CA VAL A 96 -3.67 -6.40 -5.02
C VAL A 96 -3.83 -5.86 -3.61
N TRP A 97 -3.26 -6.54 -2.66
CA TRP A 97 -3.15 -6.08 -1.28
C TRP A 97 -1.66 -6.01 -0.90
N THR A 98 -1.30 -4.97 -0.17
CA THR A 98 0.05 -4.76 0.35
C THR A 98 -0.01 -4.33 1.81
N GLU A 99 0.94 -4.80 2.61
CA GLU A 99 1.10 -4.42 4.01
C GLU A 99 2.59 -4.32 4.34
N CYS A 100 2.98 -3.30 5.10
CA CYS A 100 4.35 -3.20 5.58
C CYS A 100 4.70 -4.41 6.46
N ALA A 101 5.79 -5.10 6.15
CA ALA A 101 6.23 -6.30 6.84
C ALA A 101 7.14 -6.02 8.05
N CYS A 102 7.35 -4.76 8.41
CA CYS A 102 8.18 -4.36 9.54
C CYS A 102 7.57 -3.22 10.34
N ASP A 103 8.08 -2.99 11.54
CA ASP A 103 7.67 -1.84 12.35
C ASP A 103 8.28 -0.54 11.81
N THR A 104 7.47 0.21 11.09
CA THR A 104 7.83 1.56 10.61
C THR A 104 7.22 2.68 11.45
N GLY A 105 6.79 2.40 12.68
CA GLY A 105 6.02 3.33 13.53
C GLY A 105 6.55 4.75 13.57
N LYS A 106 7.87 4.93 13.61
CA LYS A 106 8.52 6.26 13.56
C LYS A 106 8.50 6.92 12.17
N TYR A 107 8.22 6.20 11.10
CA TYR A 107 8.18 6.72 9.73
C TYR A 107 6.76 6.90 9.21
N GLY A 108 5.75 6.27 9.85
CA GLY A 108 4.34 6.40 9.46
C GLY A 108 4.01 5.75 8.11
N ILE A 109 4.81 4.78 7.66
CA ILE A 109 4.57 4.05 6.40
C ILE A 109 3.82 2.77 6.76
N HIS A 110 2.54 2.71 6.49
CA HIS A 110 1.69 1.54 6.78
C HIS A 110 1.28 0.80 5.52
N GLU A 111 0.93 1.55 4.49
CA GLU A 111 0.47 1.04 3.21
C GLU A 111 1.14 1.80 2.08
N LEU A 112 1.50 1.09 1.02
CA LEU A 112 2.04 1.67 -0.19
C LEU A 112 1.43 0.94 -1.38
N TRP A 113 0.90 1.70 -2.34
CA TRP A 113 0.42 1.12 -3.58
C TRP A 113 1.61 0.69 -4.44
N LEU A 114 1.78 -0.62 -4.59
CA LEU A 114 2.82 -1.23 -5.38
C LEU A 114 2.21 -1.78 -6.67
N GLU A 115 2.41 -1.07 -7.78
CA GLU A 115 2.02 -1.58 -9.10
C GLU A 115 2.89 -2.79 -9.45
N PRO A 116 2.29 -3.95 -9.77
CA PRO A 116 3.06 -5.09 -10.25
C PRO A 116 3.84 -4.76 -11.53
N GLY A 117 5.07 -5.19 -11.57
CA GLY A 117 5.97 -4.99 -12.73
C GLY A 117 7.15 -4.07 -12.42
N GLY A 118 8.27 -4.37 -13.02
CA GLY A 118 9.54 -3.65 -12.81
C GLY A 118 10.36 -4.16 -11.63
N GLU A 119 9.86 -5.14 -10.86
CA GLU A 119 10.62 -5.79 -9.80
C GLU A 119 11.72 -6.68 -10.38
N VAL A 120 12.80 -6.80 -9.61
CA VAL A 120 13.88 -7.74 -9.87
C VAL A 120 14.04 -8.68 -8.67
N PRO A 121 14.60 -9.88 -8.83
CA PRO A 121 14.88 -10.77 -7.71
C PRO A 121 15.73 -10.06 -6.64
N TYR A 122 15.35 -10.19 -5.38
CA TYR A 122 16.17 -9.67 -4.29
C TYR A 122 17.40 -10.55 -4.08
N VAL A 123 18.56 -9.88 -3.94
CA VAL A 123 19.84 -10.54 -3.64
C VAL A 123 20.25 -10.10 -2.22
N PRO A 124 20.29 -11.02 -1.23
CA PRO A 124 20.69 -10.70 0.13
C PRO A 124 22.06 -9.99 0.20
N GLY A 125 22.12 -8.92 0.98
CA GLY A 125 23.34 -8.12 1.16
C GLY A 125 23.65 -7.12 0.03
N SER A 126 22.84 -7.06 -1.04
CA SER A 126 23.04 -6.11 -2.14
C SER A 126 22.70 -4.66 -1.77
N VAL A 127 21.77 -4.49 -0.80
CA VAL A 127 21.26 -3.20 -0.35
C VAL A 127 21.00 -3.22 1.16
N ALA A 128 20.91 -2.06 1.79
CA ALA A 128 20.45 -1.96 3.18
C ALA A 128 18.94 -2.18 3.24
N VAL A 129 18.51 -3.15 4.03
CA VAL A 129 17.10 -3.53 4.22
C VAL A 129 16.70 -3.44 5.68
N MET A 130 15.42 -3.21 5.95
CA MET A 130 14.83 -3.48 7.26
C MET A 130 14.47 -4.96 7.35
N ASP A 131 14.63 -5.53 8.54
CA ASP A 131 14.22 -6.91 8.78
C ASP A 131 12.69 -7.03 8.70
N ALA A 132 12.22 -8.02 7.95
CA ALA A 132 10.80 -8.36 7.92
C ALA A 132 10.41 -8.98 9.26
N GLY A 133 9.36 -8.48 9.86
CA GLY A 133 8.72 -9.04 11.04
C GLY A 133 7.42 -9.76 10.72
N GLY A 134 6.93 -10.54 11.68
CA GLY A 134 5.66 -11.23 11.57
C GLY A 134 5.71 -12.55 10.79
N SER A 135 4.60 -13.25 10.82
CA SER A 135 4.44 -14.56 10.15
C SER A 135 3.88 -14.37 8.75
N ALA A 136 4.49 -15.01 7.76
CA ALA A 136 3.99 -15.06 6.39
C ALA A 136 2.58 -15.67 6.31
N ALA A 137 2.29 -16.69 7.13
CA ALA A 137 0.97 -17.31 7.18
C ALA A 137 -0.10 -16.33 7.68
N GLU A 138 0.21 -15.53 8.71
CA GLU A 138 -0.69 -14.48 9.21
C GLU A 138 -0.89 -13.38 8.17
N ALA A 139 0.19 -12.93 7.51
CA ALA A 139 0.11 -11.93 6.45
C ALA A 139 -0.74 -12.43 5.26
N SER A 140 -0.58 -13.69 4.86
CA SER A 140 -1.42 -14.30 3.82
C SER A 140 -2.90 -14.34 4.22
N THR A 141 -3.18 -14.62 5.49
CA THR A 141 -4.57 -14.61 6.01
C THR A 141 -5.15 -13.21 5.97
N ARG A 142 -4.42 -12.20 6.47
CA ARG A 142 -4.84 -10.79 6.41
C ARG A 142 -5.07 -10.31 4.97
N GLY A 143 -4.19 -10.69 4.05
CA GLY A 143 -4.32 -10.37 2.62
C GLY A 143 -5.61 -10.93 2.01
N ARG A 144 -5.96 -12.18 2.33
CA ARG A 144 -7.22 -12.79 1.90
C ARG A 144 -8.43 -12.04 2.46
N GLU A 145 -8.44 -11.74 3.75
CA GLU A 145 -9.51 -11.00 4.41
C GLU A 145 -9.68 -9.60 3.83
N ALA A 146 -8.58 -8.91 3.58
CA ALA A 146 -8.58 -7.58 2.98
C ALA A 146 -9.16 -7.61 1.54
N ILE A 147 -8.78 -8.57 0.72
CA ILE A 147 -9.35 -8.70 -0.64
C ILE A 147 -10.84 -9.03 -0.57
N HIS A 148 -11.28 -9.89 0.35
CA HIS A 148 -12.71 -10.13 0.56
C HIS A 148 -13.46 -8.84 0.95
N ALA A 149 -12.84 -7.98 1.77
CA ALA A 149 -13.41 -6.68 2.12
C ALA A 149 -13.50 -5.74 0.91
N MET A 150 -12.43 -5.68 0.07
CA MET A 150 -12.42 -4.88 -1.17
C MET A 150 -13.52 -5.32 -2.14
N ILE A 151 -13.73 -6.62 -2.29
CA ILE A 151 -14.81 -7.17 -3.14
C ILE A 151 -16.18 -6.73 -2.61
N ARG A 152 -16.43 -6.85 -1.31
CA ARG A 152 -17.69 -6.42 -0.69
C ARG A 152 -17.92 -4.92 -0.86
N GLU A 153 -16.91 -4.10 -0.64
CA GLU A 153 -16.99 -2.65 -0.82
C GLU A 153 -17.29 -2.28 -2.28
N LYS A 154 -16.62 -2.93 -3.23
CA LYS A 154 -16.84 -2.71 -4.66
C LYS A 154 -18.24 -3.10 -5.08
N MET A 155 -18.75 -4.22 -4.58
CA MET A 155 -20.13 -4.67 -4.82
C MET A 155 -21.14 -3.68 -4.25
N ALA A 156 -20.94 -3.22 -3.01
CA ALA A 156 -21.83 -2.26 -2.34
C ALA A 156 -21.89 -0.88 -3.04
N LYS A 157 -20.86 -0.51 -3.80
CA LYS A 157 -20.87 0.70 -4.62
C LYS A 157 -21.70 0.56 -5.90
N ARG A 158 -21.93 -0.68 -6.37
CA ARG A 158 -22.64 -0.95 -7.64
C ARG A 158 -24.13 -1.21 -7.42
N ILE A 159 -24.49 -1.91 -6.36
CA ILE A 159 -25.86 -2.26 -6.03
C ILE A 159 -26.20 -2.00 -4.58
N GLN A 160 -27.46 -1.58 -4.33
CA GLN A 160 -27.99 -1.40 -2.98
C GLN A 160 -28.52 -2.72 -2.40
N ASN A 161 -28.59 -2.82 -1.09
CA ASN A 161 -29.12 -4.00 -0.38
C ASN A 161 -28.49 -5.31 -0.87
N VAL A 162 -27.15 -5.31 -0.94
CA VAL A 162 -26.39 -6.43 -1.48
C VAL A 162 -26.45 -7.65 -0.58
N THR A 163 -26.75 -8.79 -1.19
CA THR A 163 -26.46 -10.12 -0.64
C THR A 163 -25.36 -10.75 -1.53
N LEU A 164 -24.20 -11.02 -0.95
CA LEU A 164 -23.13 -11.76 -1.64
C LEU A 164 -23.43 -13.25 -1.52
N ASP A 165 -23.74 -13.89 -2.66
CA ASP A 165 -24.03 -15.32 -2.69
C ASP A 165 -22.76 -16.15 -2.57
N LYS A 166 -21.74 -15.81 -3.35
CA LYS A 166 -20.46 -16.54 -3.36
C LYS A 166 -19.31 -15.60 -3.68
N THR A 167 -18.22 -15.81 -2.98
CA THR A 167 -16.94 -15.14 -3.25
C THR A 167 -15.83 -16.17 -3.29
N PHE A 168 -15.03 -16.15 -4.34
CA PHE A 168 -13.88 -17.00 -4.52
C PHE A 168 -12.63 -16.15 -4.73
N LEU A 169 -11.55 -16.54 -4.07
CA LEU A 169 -10.22 -16.00 -4.34
C LEU A 169 -9.35 -17.09 -4.94
N ILE A 170 -8.75 -16.78 -6.07
CA ILE A 170 -7.74 -17.62 -6.72
C ILE A 170 -6.40 -16.91 -6.50
N PRO A 171 -5.58 -17.37 -5.53
CA PRO A 171 -4.28 -16.79 -5.28
C PRO A 171 -3.39 -16.90 -6.51
N LYS A 172 -2.71 -15.81 -6.88
CA LYS A 172 -1.73 -15.77 -7.96
C LYS A 172 -0.32 -15.61 -7.43
N VAL A 173 -0.13 -14.64 -6.52
CA VAL A 173 1.19 -14.31 -5.97
C VAL A 173 1.02 -14.01 -4.48
N PHE A 174 1.95 -14.53 -3.69
CA PHE A 174 2.22 -14.08 -2.33
C PHE A 174 3.73 -14.02 -2.15
N GLU A 175 4.24 -12.84 -1.86
CA GLU A 175 5.68 -12.57 -1.85
C GLU A 175 6.05 -11.47 -0.86
N LEU A 176 7.34 -11.36 -0.57
CA LEU A 176 7.95 -10.25 0.14
C LEU A 176 8.62 -9.33 -0.88
N VAL A 177 8.22 -8.05 -0.90
CA VAL A 177 8.72 -7.05 -1.84
C VAL A 177 9.46 -5.96 -1.09
N TYR A 178 10.74 -5.75 -1.43
CA TYR A 178 11.55 -4.69 -0.84
C TYR A 178 11.41 -3.40 -1.66
N VAL A 179 10.97 -2.33 -1.01
CA VAL A 179 10.68 -1.04 -1.64
C VAL A 179 11.73 -0.02 -1.23
N PRO A 180 12.41 0.64 -2.18
CA PRO A 180 13.41 1.66 -1.87
C PRO A 180 12.76 2.93 -1.33
N ILE A 181 13.22 3.39 -0.18
CA ILE A 181 12.72 4.59 0.49
C ILE A 181 13.92 5.47 0.88
N TRP A 182 13.89 6.73 0.50
CA TRP A 182 14.85 7.71 0.97
C TRP A 182 14.35 8.29 2.30
N ILE A 183 15.17 8.16 3.32
CA ILE A 183 14.93 8.75 4.64
C ILE A 183 15.82 9.99 4.75
N VAL A 184 15.19 11.15 4.86
CA VAL A 184 15.87 12.44 4.88
C VAL A 184 15.62 13.11 6.21
N HIS A 185 16.68 13.21 7.00
CA HIS A 185 16.66 13.96 8.26
C HIS A 185 17.07 15.42 8.02
N TYR A 186 16.40 16.33 8.69
CA TYR A 186 16.72 17.75 8.65
C TYR A 186 16.54 18.41 10.01
N THR A 187 17.21 19.52 10.20
CA THR A 187 17.08 20.37 11.38
C THR A 187 16.44 21.70 11.03
N TYR A 188 15.64 22.23 11.95
CA TYR A 188 15.08 23.58 11.90
C TYR A 188 15.02 24.13 13.32
N GLY A 189 15.73 25.24 13.60
CA GLY A 189 15.98 25.69 14.97
C GLY A 189 16.72 24.61 15.78
N SER A 190 16.16 24.24 16.91
CA SER A 190 16.66 23.13 17.74
C SER A 190 15.97 21.80 17.48
N GLY A 191 14.99 21.76 16.58
CA GLY A 191 14.20 20.56 16.29
C GLY A 191 14.85 19.66 15.22
N HIS A 192 14.60 18.35 15.34
CA HIS A 192 14.99 17.33 14.39
C HIS A 192 13.74 16.73 13.75
N PHE A 193 13.72 16.63 12.45
CA PHE A 193 12.57 16.22 11.67
C PHE A 193 12.99 15.21 10.59
N THR A 194 12.01 14.46 10.10
CA THR A 194 12.25 13.44 9.06
C THR A 194 11.24 13.59 7.93
N VAL A 195 11.69 13.43 6.69
CA VAL A 195 10.84 13.34 5.51
C VAL A 195 11.15 12.02 4.81
N ILE A 196 10.10 11.37 4.36
CA ILE A 196 10.14 10.07 3.68
C ILE A 196 9.81 10.29 2.21
N VAL A 197 10.69 9.81 1.34
CA VAL A 197 10.54 9.97 -0.11
C VAL A 197 10.52 8.60 -0.78
N ASP A 198 9.56 8.38 -1.65
CA ASP A 198 9.51 7.18 -2.50
C ASP A 198 10.79 7.10 -3.35
N GLY A 199 11.53 6.02 -3.19
CA GLY A 199 12.78 5.79 -3.92
C GLY A 199 12.59 5.43 -5.39
N VAL A 200 11.39 5.08 -5.82
CA VAL A 200 11.06 4.78 -7.22
C VAL A 200 10.62 6.05 -7.96
N ARG A 201 9.63 6.77 -7.40
CA ARG A 201 8.96 7.90 -8.05
C ARG A 201 9.44 9.28 -7.59
N GLY A 202 10.05 9.37 -6.41
CA GLY A 202 10.50 10.63 -5.82
C GLY A 202 9.37 11.45 -5.18
N GLU A 203 8.25 10.82 -4.87
CA GLU A 203 7.12 11.44 -4.20
C GLU A 203 7.33 11.47 -2.68
N ILE A 204 6.76 12.46 -2.02
CA ILE A 204 6.79 12.52 -0.55
C ILE A 204 5.70 11.60 -0.01
N LEU A 205 6.10 10.57 0.72
CA LEU A 205 5.20 9.63 1.36
C LEU A 205 4.73 10.11 2.74
N GLY A 206 5.54 10.89 3.42
CA GLY A 206 5.24 11.41 4.73
C GLY A 206 6.37 12.26 5.29
N GLY A 207 6.14 12.84 6.46
CA GLY A 207 7.18 13.60 7.14
C GLY A 207 6.65 14.39 8.33
N THR A 208 7.56 14.73 9.20
CA THR A 208 7.32 15.64 10.31
C THR A 208 7.79 17.04 9.95
N SER A 209 7.08 18.07 10.41
CA SER A 209 7.46 19.46 10.21
C SER A 209 7.25 20.24 11.51
N PRO A 210 8.02 21.33 11.72
CA PRO A 210 7.74 22.23 12.83
C PRO A 210 6.31 22.78 12.70
N ALA A 211 5.61 22.84 13.84
CA ALA A 211 4.33 23.53 13.92
C ALA A 211 4.53 25.04 13.70
N ASN A 212 3.52 25.69 13.13
CA ASN A 212 3.45 27.15 13.08
C ASN A 212 3.28 27.74 14.47
#